data_d8376f43a65787cf33552a092192f790
#
_entry.id   d8376f43a65787cf33552a092192f790
#
_cell.length_a   1.000
_cell.length_b   1.000
_cell.length_c   1.000
_cell.angle_alpha   90.00
_cell.angle_beta   90.00
_cell.angle_gamma   90.00
#
_symmetry.space_group_name_H-M   'P 1'
#
loop_
_entity.id
_entity.type
_entity.pdbx_description
1 polymer ?
#
loop_
_entity_poly.entity_id
_entity_poly.type
_entity_poly.pdbx_seq_one_letter_code
_entity_poly.pdbx_strand_id
1 'polypeptide(L)'
;MAWGARRSIATQVEARKEVAAATLGAAALLAPFAAFAGDIESGATIFAGNCAACHAGGNNVIAAEKTLRKEALDSYLAGGRKESSVVTQVTNGKNAMPAFGGRLSDEEIGDVAAYVIDQANGDKWDE
;
A
#
# COMPACT_ATOMS: atom_id res chain seq x y z
N MET A 1 -2.00 -33.32 -46.49
CA MET A 1 -2.15 -31.92 -46.82
C MET A 1 -2.80 -31.15 -45.69
N ALA A 2 -3.98 -31.54 -45.24
CA ALA A 2 -4.65 -30.81 -44.15
C ALA A 2 -3.85 -30.78 -42.84
N TRP A 3 -3.12 -31.81 -42.58
CA TRP A 3 -2.35 -31.89 -41.35
C TRP A 3 -1.10 -31.04 -41.35
N GLY A 4 -0.64 -30.61 -42.51
CA GLY A 4 0.42 -29.62 -42.57
C GLY A 4 -0.04 -28.28 -42.06
N ALA A 5 -1.24 -27.87 -42.42
CA ALA A 5 -1.82 -26.63 -41.93
C ALA A 5 -2.05 -26.67 -40.43
N ARG A 6 -2.44 -27.84 -39.93
CA ARG A 6 -2.63 -27.97 -38.48
C ARG A 6 -1.36 -27.78 -37.70
N ARG A 7 -0.24 -28.27 -38.21
CA ARG A 7 1.04 -28.07 -37.55
C ARG A 7 1.43 -26.59 -37.52
N SER A 8 1.13 -25.92 -38.60
CA SER A 8 1.41 -24.49 -38.66
C SER A 8 0.66 -23.71 -37.60
N ILE A 9 -0.61 -24.02 -37.44
CA ILE A 9 -1.45 -23.38 -36.44
C ILE A 9 -0.95 -23.66 -35.04
N ALA A 10 -0.58 -24.91 -34.77
CA ALA A 10 -0.07 -25.27 -33.45
C ALA A 10 1.20 -24.50 -33.13
N THR A 11 2.10 -24.35 -34.11
CA THR A 11 3.32 -23.61 -33.90
C THR A 11 3.04 -22.15 -33.57
N GLN A 12 2.09 -21.54 -34.25
CA GLN A 12 1.71 -20.16 -33.98
C GLN A 12 1.16 -19.97 -32.58
N VAL A 13 0.37 -20.91 -32.11
CA VAL A 13 -0.18 -20.87 -30.77
C VAL A 13 0.95 -20.95 -29.73
N GLU A 14 1.90 -21.82 -29.96
CA GLU A 14 3.03 -21.93 -29.05
C GLU A 14 3.85 -20.65 -29.02
N ALA A 15 4.10 -20.05 -30.18
CA ALA A 15 4.84 -18.80 -30.25
C ALA A 15 4.14 -17.70 -29.46
N ARG A 16 2.82 -17.64 -29.55
CA ARG A 16 2.06 -16.65 -28.78
C ARG A 16 2.15 -16.89 -27.29
N LYS A 17 2.15 -18.12 -26.87
CA LYS A 17 2.32 -18.46 -25.45
C LYS A 17 3.68 -18.01 -24.96
N GLU A 18 4.71 -18.20 -25.75
CA GLU A 18 6.05 -17.77 -25.37
C GLU A 18 6.14 -16.26 -25.24
N VAL A 19 5.54 -15.54 -26.17
CA VAL A 19 5.51 -14.08 -26.10
C VAL A 19 4.77 -13.61 -24.87
N ALA A 20 3.64 -14.23 -24.55
CA ALA A 20 2.88 -13.88 -23.36
C ALA A 20 3.70 -14.13 -22.09
N ALA A 21 4.44 -15.24 -22.05
CA ALA A 21 5.29 -15.53 -20.90
C ALA A 21 6.39 -14.48 -20.73
N ALA A 22 6.99 -14.06 -21.82
CA ALA A 22 8.00 -13.00 -21.76
C ALA A 22 7.42 -11.69 -21.24
N THR A 23 6.21 -11.36 -21.67
CA THR A 23 5.53 -10.16 -21.17
C THR A 23 5.27 -10.25 -19.68
N LEU A 24 4.84 -11.41 -19.20
CA LEU A 24 4.61 -11.63 -17.78
C LEU A 24 5.92 -11.51 -17.00
N GLY A 25 7.02 -11.97 -17.57
CA GLY A 25 8.32 -11.81 -16.94
C GLY A 25 8.70 -10.35 -16.78
N ALA A 26 8.42 -9.52 -17.78
CA ALA A 26 8.68 -8.09 -17.68
C ALA A 26 7.80 -7.44 -16.61
N ALA A 27 6.55 -7.85 -16.52
CA ALA A 27 5.65 -7.36 -15.48
C ALA A 27 6.15 -7.76 -14.09
N ALA A 28 6.74 -8.94 -13.96
CA ALA A 28 7.29 -9.40 -12.69
C ALA A 28 8.44 -8.51 -12.21
N LEU A 29 9.20 -7.90 -13.11
CA LEU A 29 10.26 -6.97 -12.73
C LEU A 29 9.72 -5.72 -12.06
N LEU A 30 8.45 -5.36 -12.32
CA LEU A 30 7.81 -4.22 -11.70
C LEU A 30 7.11 -4.58 -10.40
N ALA A 31 7.01 -5.86 -10.06
CA ALA A 31 6.33 -6.32 -8.86
C ALA A 31 6.84 -5.66 -7.57
N PRO A 32 8.17 -5.45 -7.37
CA PRO A 32 8.65 -4.76 -6.17
C PRO A 32 8.05 -3.39 -5.97
N PHE A 33 7.85 -2.64 -7.05
CA PHE A 33 7.21 -1.33 -6.93
C PHE A 33 5.75 -1.44 -6.52
N ALA A 34 5.03 -2.40 -7.10
CA ALA A 34 3.65 -2.65 -6.73
C ALA A 34 3.54 -3.08 -5.26
N ALA A 35 4.52 -3.84 -4.76
CA ALA A 35 4.54 -4.28 -3.37
C ALA A 35 4.72 -3.10 -2.40
N PHE A 36 5.43 -2.04 -2.81
CA PHE A 36 5.58 -0.84 -1.98
C PHE A 36 4.32 0.01 -1.93
N ALA A 37 3.47 -0.12 -2.94
CA ALA A 37 2.21 0.62 -2.99
C ALA A 37 1.15 -0.09 -2.17
N GLY A 38 1.27 -0.41 -1.00
CA GLY A 38 0.41 -1.17 -0.12
C GLY A 38 -1.06 -1.29 -0.54
N ASP A 39 -1.76 -2.21 0.05
CA ASP A 39 -3.16 -2.49 -0.25
C ASP A 39 -4.05 -1.63 0.65
N ILE A 40 -4.79 -0.70 0.05
CA ILE A 40 -5.63 0.25 0.77
C ILE A 40 -6.75 -0.45 1.54
N GLU A 41 -7.35 -1.48 0.96
CA GLU A 41 -8.42 -2.22 1.66
C GLU A 41 -7.90 -2.97 2.88
N SER A 42 -6.77 -3.64 2.73
CA SER A 42 -6.12 -4.29 3.86
C SER A 42 -5.71 -3.25 4.89
N GLY A 43 -5.20 -2.12 4.45
CA GLY A 43 -4.83 -1.02 5.33
C GLY A 43 -6.01 -0.50 6.14
N ALA A 44 -7.18 -0.40 5.54
CA ALA A 44 -8.39 0.01 6.25
C ALA A 44 -8.74 -0.95 7.39
N THR A 45 -8.61 -2.24 7.14
CA THR A 45 -8.89 -3.26 8.14
C THR A 45 -7.87 -3.19 9.29
N ILE A 46 -6.61 -3.03 8.95
CA ILE A 46 -5.53 -2.91 9.94
C ILE A 46 -5.73 -1.65 10.77
N PHE A 47 -6.07 -0.54 10.13
CA PHE A 47 -6.35 0.73 10.80
C PHE A 47 -7.48 0.58 11.82
N ALA A 48 -8.57 -0.05 11.41
CA ALA A 48 -9.73 -0.23 12.28
C ALA A 48 -9.38 -1.03 13.54
N GLY A 49 -8.49 -2.01 13.41
CA GLY A 49 -8.12 -2.89 14.53
C GLY A 49 -6.99 -2.38 15.40
N ASN A 50 -6.15 -1.48 14.89
CA ASN A 50 -4.92 -1.10 15.60
C ASN A 50 -4.75 0.40 15.82
N CYS A 51 -5.37 1.23 15.02
CA CYS A 51 -5.11 2.66 14.99
C CYS A 51 -6.32 3.49 15.42
N ALA A 52 -7.51 2.98 15.16
CA ALA A 52 -8.75 3.74 15.37
C ALA A 52 -9.00 4.10 16.83
N ALA A 53 -8.40 3.37 17.79
CA ALA A 53 -8.57 3.73 19.20
C ALA A 53 -8.15 5.18 19.47
N CYS A 54 -7.10 5.64 18.77
CA CYS A 54 -6.63 7.01 18.93
C CYS A 54 -6.91 7.87 17.70
N HIS A 55 -7.06 7.27 16.53
CA HIS A 55 -7.12 7.98 15.25
C HIS A 55 -8.44 7.81 14.51
N ALA A 56 -9.51 7.43 15.20
CA ALA A 56 -10.82 7.28 14.55
C ALA A 56 -11.19 8.55 13.78
N GLY A 57 -11.67 8.37 12.56
CA GLY A 57 -12.04 9.50 11.71
C GLY A 57 -10.87 10.36 11.28
N GLY A 58 -9.64 9.86 11.44
CA GLY A 58 -8.44 10.63 11.12
C GLY A 58 -8.02 11.62 12.18
N ASN A 59 -8.64 11.57 13.35
CA ASN A 59 -8.36 12.48 14.46
C ASN A 59 -7.20 11.97 15.32
N ASN A 60 -6.94 12.62 16.42
CA ASN A 60 -5.95 12.20 17.40
C ASN A 60 -6.47 12.58 18.78
N VAL A 61 -6.78 11.58 19.60
CA VAL A 61 -7.40 11.81 20.90
C VAL A 61 -6.41 12.32 21.94
N ILE A 62 -5.11 12.20 21.70
CA ILE A 62 -4.09 12.61 22.65
C ILE A 62 -3.54 13.99 22.31
N ALA A 63 -3.25 14.23 21.02
CA ALA A 63 -2.73 15.51 20.54
C ALA A 63 -3.65 16.00 19.42
N ALA A 64 -4.68 16.75 19.77
CA ALA A 64 -5.76 17.11 18.88
C ALA A 64 -5.30 17.81 17.59
N GLU A 65 -4.19 18.52 17.63
CA GLU A 65 -3.65 19.21 16.46
C GLU A 65 -2.91 18.26 15.50
N LYS A 66 -2.51 17.09 15.98
CA LYS A 66 -1.73 16.13 15.18
C LYS A 66 -2.63 15.04 14.60
N THR A 67 -3.55 15.48 13.77
CA THR A 67 -4.48 14.56 13.10
C THR A 67 -3.80 13.84 11.93
N LEU A 68 -4.55 12.98 11.27
CA LEU A 68 -4.09 12.31 10.05
C LEU A 68 -4.57 13.02 8.79
N ARG A 69 -5.05 14.26 8.92
CA ARG A 69 -5.44 15.06 7.78
C ARG A 69 -4.21 15.61 7.08
N LYS A 70 -4.34 15.96 5.80
CA LYS A 70 -3.17 16.32 5.00
C LYS A 70 -2.39 17.50 5.58
N GLU A 71 -3.07 18.50 6.11
CA GLU A 71 -2.42 19.69 6.68
C GLU A 71 -1.58 19.32 7.89
N ALA A 72 -2.10 18.47 8.76
CA ALA A 72 -1.36 18.04 9.94
C ALA A 72 -0.20 17.13 9.58
N LEU A 73 -0.40 16.25 8.61
CA LEU A 73 0.70 15.38 8.15
C LEU A 73 1.83 16.22 7.54
N ASP A 74 1.47 17.23 6.77
CA ASP A 74 2.47 18.13 6.20
C ASP A 74 3.26 18.87 7.27
N SER A 75 2.60 19.26 8.37
CA SER A 75 3.21 20.07 9.43
C SER A 75 3.98 19.23 10.44
N TYR A 76 3.49 18.05 10.79
CA TYR A 76 4.00 17.32 11.96
C TYR A 76 4.65 15.99 11.64
N LEU A 77 4.35 15.37 10.50
CA LEU A 77 4.93 14.07 10.17
C LEU A 77 6.36 14.25 9.68
N ALA A 78 7.32 13.65 10.37
CA ALA A 78 8.71 13.72 9.97
C ALA A 78 8.88 13.11 8.58
N GLY A 79 9.46 13.86 7.66
CA GLY A 79 9.61 13.44 6.27
C GLY A 79 8.48 13.86 5.36
N GLY A 80 7.40 14.44 5.91
CA GLY A 80 6.29 14.92 5.12
C GLY A 80 5.22 13.88 4.81
N ARG A 81 4.22 14.29 4.07
CA ARG A 81 3.03 13.48 3.79
C ARG A 81 3.32 12.49 2.66
N LYS A 82 3.87 11.35 3.02
CA LYS A 82 4.13 10.27 2.08
C LYS A 82 4.14 8.93 2.81
N GLU A 83 3.93 7.85 2.07
CA GLU A 83 3.81 6.53 2.68
C GLU A 83 5.04 6.13 3.48
N SER A 84 6.24 6.40 2.97
CA SER A 84 7.47 6.04 3.67
C SER A 84 7.59 6.73 5.03
N SER A 85 7.10 7.96 5.14
CA SER A 85 7.10 8.68 6.42
C SER A 85 6.14 8.05 7.41
N VAL A 86 4.98 7.65 6.95
CA VAL A 86 4.00 6.94 7.79
C VAL A 86 4.57 5.60 8.23
N VAL A 87 5.19 4.85 7.32
CA VAL A 87 5.83 3.58 7.65
C VAL A 87 6.85 3.75 8.77
N THR A 88 7.69 4.76 8.67
CA THR A 88 8.71 5.03 9.69
C THR A 88 8.07 5.32 11.05
N GLN A 89 7.06 6.17 11.07
CA GLN A 89 6.40 6.53 12.33
C GLN A 89 5.65 5.36 12.95
N VAL A 90 4.94 4.60 12.14
CA VAL A 90 4.20 3.44 12.64
C VAL A 90 5.15 2.37 13.16
N THR A 91 6.25 2.14 12.46
CA THR A 91 7.24 1.15 12.86
C THR A 91 7.88 1.51 14.20
N ASN A 92 8.29 2.75 14.38
CA ASN A 92 9.06 3.19 15.53
C ASN A 92 8.22 3.80 16.64
N GLY A 93 7.02 4.27 16.34
CA GLY A 93 6.22 5.01 17.28
C GLY A 93 6.80 6.39 17.54
N LYS A 94 6.10 7.21 18.34
CA LYS A 94 6.57 8.52 18.74
C LYS A 94 5.73 9.02 19.92
N ASN A 95 6.39 9.39 21.00
CA ASN A 95 5.71 9.87 22.20
C ASN A 95 4.66 8.86 22.68
N ALA A 96 3.38 9.24 22.76
CA ALA A 96 2.33 8.35 23.22
C ALA A 96 1.92 7.30 22.16
N MET A 97 2.32 7.49 20.91
CA MET A 97 2.02 6.52 19.86
C MET A 97 2.95 5.33 19.99
N PRO A 98 2.42 4.11 20.18
CA PRO A 98 3.27 2.94 20.33
C PRO A 98 3.92 2.54 19.01
N ALA A 99 5.03 1.82 19.12
CA ALA A 99 5.72 1.25 17.96
C ALA A 99 5.01 -0.03 17.54
N PHE A 100 4.76 -0.19 16.25
CA PHE A 100 4.11 -1.37 15.70
C PHE A 100 5.08 -2.32 14.99
N GLY A 101 6.35 -1.93 14.88
CA GLY A 101 7.37 -2.84 14.35
C GLY A 101 7.47 -4.08 15.24
N GLY A 102 7.38 -5.26 14.64
CA GLY A 102 7.33 -6.50 15.38
C GLY A 102 5.93 -6.92 15.83
N ARG A 103 4.97 -6.01 15.85
CA ARG A 103 3.56 -6.33 16.15
C ARG A 103 2.76 -6.51 14.86
N LEU A 104 3.07 -5.73 13.86
CA LEU A 104 2.54 -5.85 12.51
C LEU A 104 3.69 -6.21 11.58
N SER A 105 3.42 -6.94 10.53
CA SER A 105 4.43 -7.24 9.52
C SER A 105 4.76 -5.98 8.73
N ASP A 106 5.90 -5.99 8.04
CA ASP A 106 6.28 -4.89 7.16
C ASP A 106 5.23 -4.64 6.10
N GLU A 107 4.63 -5.71 5.57
CA GLU A 107 3.56 -5.61 4.58
C GLU A 107 2.33 -4.94 5.17
N GLU A 108 1.94 -5.33 6.36
CA GLU A 108 0.78 -4.73 7.03
C GLU A 108 1.00 -3.24 7.31
N ILE A 109 2.20 -2.88 7.74
CA ILE A 109 2.55 -1.47 7.97
C ILE A 109 2.50 -0.69 6.65
N GLY A 110 2.99 -1.27 5.57
CA GLY A 110 2.90 -0.67 4.25
C GLY A 110 1.46 -0.46 3.80
N ASP A 111 0.60 -1.43 4.09
CA ASP A 111 -0.82 -1.34 3.72
C ASP A 111 -1.52 -0.23 4.48
N VAL A 112 -1.29 -0.12 5.79
CA VAL A 112 -1.94 0.92 6.58
C VAL A 112 -1.39 2.30 6.23
N ALA A 113 -0.11 2.39 5.87
CA ALA A 113 0.47 3.65 5.40
C ALA A 113 -0.20 4.11 4.10
N ALA A 114 -0.40 3.18 3.17
CA ALA A 114 -1.09 3.49 1.91
C ALA A 114 -2.51 3.97 2.17
N TYR A 115 -3.22 3.33 3.09
CA TYR A 115 -4.57 3.72 3.47
C TYR A 115 -4.61 5.13 4.06
N VAL A 116 -3.73 5.43 5.01
CA VAL A 116 -3.69 6.74 5.66
C VAL A 116 -3.41 7.85 4.65
N ILE A 117 -2.43 7.64 3.78
CA ILE A 117 -2.09 8.65 2.77
C ILE A 117 -3.21 8.82 1.75
N ASP A 118 -3.86 7.74 1.35
CA ASP A 118 -5.02 7.84 0.44
C ASP A 118 -6.16 8.63 1.06
N GLN A 119 -6.45 8.35 2.32
CA GLN A 119 -7.49 9.08 3.06
C GLN A 119 -7.15 10.57 3.16
N ALA A 120 -5.92 10.90 3.50
CA ALA A 120 -5.48 12.29 3.65
C ALA A 120 -5.50 13.01 2.32
N ASN A 121 -4.94 12.42 1.28
CA ASN A 121 -4.84 13.06 -0.03
C ASN A 121 -6.21 13.31 -0.65
N GLY A 122 -7.14 12.40 -0.44
CA GLY A 122 -8.49 12.50 -0.99
C GLY A 122 -9.47 13.22 -0.07
N ASP A 123 -9.00 13.69 1.09
CA ASP A 123 -9.88 14.33 2.09
C ASP A 123 -11.04 13.41 2.48
N LYS A 124 -10.74 12.13 2.70
CA LYS A 124 -11.75 11.09 2.88
C LYS A 124 -12.03 10.76 4.34
N TRP A 125 -11.38 11.43 5.28
CA TRP A 125 -11.63 11.18 6.70
C TRP A 125 -13.02 11.69 7.09
N ASP A 126 -13.76 10.86 7.78
CA ASP A 126 -15.07 11.25 8.30
C ASP A 126 -14.90 12.00 9.61
N GLU A 127 -15.86 12.87 9.88
CA GLU A 127 -15.87 13.64 11.13
C GLU A 127 -16.31 12.82 12.32
#